data_24a431305d99e2318db4290fbac28ce8
#
_entry.id   24a431305d99e2318db4290fbac28ce8
#
_cell.length_a   1.000
_cell.length_b   1.000
_cell.length_c   1.000
_cell.angle_alpha   90.00
_cell.angle_beta   90.00
_cell.angle_gamma   90.00
#
_symmetry.space_group_name_H-M   'P 1'
#
loop_
_entity.id
_entity.type
_entity.pdbx_description
1 polymer ?
#
loop_
_entity_poly.entity_id
_entity_poly.type
_entity_poly.pdbx_seq_one_letter_code
_entity_poly.pdbx_strand_id
1 'polypeptide(L)'
;GELVKNAENLLPGLSGRIEYQEVGTPLSLRRFTRNSHGSTGGWCYREDISPVFRIPQLNLFNTPLSNLHAAGHYSLWPGGVISAALSGRLVANKVAGRKMLSPLEGV
;
A
#
# COMPACT_ATOMS: atom_id res chain seq x y z
N GLY A 1 -23.90 -10.12 10.96
CA GLY A 1 -22.86 -9.69 11.88
C GLY A 1 -23.12 -8.28 12.42
N GLU A 2 -22.37 -7.86 13.41
CA GLU A 2 -22.53 -6.57 14.11
C GLU A 2 -22.40 -5.37 13.15
N LEU A 3 -21.46 -5.44 12.22
CA LEU A 3 -21.28 -4.41 11.19
C LEU A 3 -22.52 -4.21 10.33
N VAL A 4 -23.21 -5.29 9.96
CA VAL A 4 -24.47 -5.21 9.18
C VAL A 4 -25.56 -4.56 10.01
N LYS A 5 -25.67 -4.88 11.30
CA LYS A 5 -26.64 -4.24 12.21
C LYS A 5 -26.38 -2.74 12.34
N ASN A 6 -25.11 -2.34 12.45
CA ASN A 6 -24.76 -0.93 12.53
C ASN A 6 -25.06 -0.20 11.21
N ALA A 7 -24.78 -0.83 10.08
CA ALA A 7 -25.11 -0.28 8.76
C ALA A 7 -26.62 -0.19 8.51
N GLU A 8 -27.42 -1.11 9.07
CA GLU A 8 -28.87 -1.10 8.98
C GLU A 8 -29.50 0.16 9.59
N ASN A 9 -28.85 0.75 10.62
CA ASN A 9 -29.29 2.01 11.22
C ASN A 9 -29.18 3.20 10.26
N LEU A 10 -28.25 3.14 9.32
CA LEU A 10 -28.03 4.18 8.30
C LEU A 10 -28.78 3.88 7.01
N LEU A 11 -28.98 2.62 6.70
CA LEU A 11 -29.60 2.11 5.48
C LEU A 11 -30.67 1.06 5.83
N PRO A 12 -31.88 1.48 6.20
CA PRO A 12 -32.96 0.56 6.55
C PRO A 12 -33.27 -0.42 5.41
N GLY A 13 -33.39 -1.69 5.73
CA GLY A 13 -33.66 -2.78 4.78
C GLY A 13 -32.40 -3.35 4.13
N LEU A 14 -31.21 -2.94 4.56
CA LEU A 14 -29.94 -3.43 4.02
C LEU A 14 -29.80 -4.95 4.19
N SER A 15 -30.08 -5.46 5.37
CA SER A 15 -29.94 -6.90 5.69
C SER A 15 -30.76 -7.80 4.77
N GLY A 16 -31.95 -7.36 4.38
CA GLY A 16 -32.80 -8.09 3.45
C GLY A 16 -32.37 -8.06 1.99
N ARG A 17 -31.36 -7.22 1.66
CA ARG A 17 -30.83 -7.06 0.29
C ARG A 17 -29.43 -7.64 0.12
N ILE A 18 -28.83 -8.18 1.18
CA ILE A 18 -27.53 -8.81 1.11
C ILE A 18 -27.67 -10.20 0.50
N GLU A 19 -27.21 -10.37 -0.71
CA GLU A 19 -27.19 -11.66 -1.42
C GLU A 19 -25.93 -12.47 -1.08
N TYR A 20 -24.82 -11.82 -0.79
CA TYR A 20 -23.55 -12.45 -0.46
C TYR A 20 -22.83 -11.70 0.65
N GLN A 21 -22.23 -12.42 1.57
CA GLN A 21 -21.43 -11.85 2.65
C GLN A 21 -20.18 -12.69 2.90
N GLU A 22 -19.04 -12.02 2.91
CA GLU A 22 -17.77 -12.60 3.27
C GLU A 22 -17.04 -11.74 4.31
N VAL A 23 -16.31 -12.38 5.21
CA VAL A 23 -15.58 -11.70 6.29
C VAL A 23 -14.08 -11.93 6.09
N GLY A 24 -13.36 -10.87 5.77
CA GLY A 24 -11.91 -10.82 5.80
C GLY A 24 -11.40 -10.44 7.18
N THR A 25 -10.47 -11.20 7.72
CA THR A 25 -9.79 -10.92 8.99
C THR A 25 -8.29 -10.86 8.79
N PRO A 26 -7.49 -10.39 9.78
CA PRO A 26 -6.04 -10.49 9.71
C PRO A 26 -5.53 -11.91 9.45
N LEU A 27 -6.27 -12.94 9.93
CA LEU A 27 -5.94 -14.34 9.64
C LEU A 27 -6.14 -14.68 8.16
N SER A 28 -7.20 -14.18 7.54
CA SER A 28 -7.45 -14.33 6.10
C SER A 28 -6.31 -13.69 5.29
N LEU A 29 -5.93 -12.46 5.64
CA LEU A 29 -4.81 -11.76 5.00
C LEU A 29 -3.49 -12.53 5.16
N ARG A 30 -3.19 -13.00 6.37
CA ARG A 30 -1.99 -13.81 6.61
C ARG A 30 -1.99 -15.08 5.75
N ARG A 31 -3.14 -15.73 5.60
CA ARG A 31 -3.27 -16.94 4.78
C ARG A 31 -2.97 -16.67 3.30
N PHE A 32 -3.49 -15.59 2.75
CA PHE A 32 -3.37 -15.28 1.32
C PHE A 32 -2.07 -14.57 0.95
N THR A 33 -1.61 -13.64 1.79
CA THR A 33 -0.45 -12.79 1.47
C THR A 33 0.84 -13.22 2.14
N ARG A 34 0.76 -14.06 3.18
CA ARG A 34 1.87 -14.42 4.06
C ARG A 34 2.46 -13.24 4.84
N ASN A 35 1.82 -12.08 4.81
CA ASN A 35 2.25 -10.92 5.59
C ASN A 35 2.20 -11.22 7.09
N SER A 36 3.21 -10.73 7.81
CA SER A 36 3.27 -10.83 9.28
C SER A 36 2.03 -10.22 9.90
N HIS A 37 1.45 -10.91 10.86
CA HIS A 37 0.24 -10.50 11.58
C HIS A 37 -0.98 -10.18 10.71
N GLY A 38 -0.97 -10.59 9.42
CA GLY A 38 -2.05 -10.27 8.49
C GLY A 38 -2.10 -8.78 8.12
N SER A 39 -0.94 -8.13 8.05
CA SER A 39 -0.84 -6.74 7.60
C SER A 39 -1.38 -6.56 6.19
N THR A 40 -2.13 -5.48 5.97
CA THR A 40 -2.66 -5.08 4.66
C THR A 40 -1.67 -4.27 3.83
N GLY A 41 -0.60 -3.77 4.45
CA GLY A 41 0.39 -2.91 3.82
C GLY A 41 1.82 -3.35 4.06
N GLY A 42 2.75 -2.50 3.69
CA GLY A 42 4.17 -2.66 3.96
C GLY A 42 4.55 -2.29 5.40
N TRP A 43 5.78 -1.81 5.57
CA TRP A 43 6.29 -1.34 6.86
C TRP A 43 5.50 -0.14 7.37
N CYS A 44 5.15 -0.13 8.65
CA CYS A 44 4.63 1.06 9.31
C CYS A 44 5.80 1.93 9.80
N TYR A 45 5.67 3.24 9.70
CA TYR A 45 6.61 4.15 10.35
C TYR A 45 6.46 4.04 11.87
N ARG A 46 7.54 4.26 12.59
CA ARG A 46 7.48 4.38 14.05
C ARG A 46 6.61 5.58 14.42
N GLU A 47 5.90 5.49 15.52
CA GLU A 47 4.97 6.53 15.99
C GLU A 47 5.66 7.88 16.24
N ASP A 48 6.95 7.86 16.59
CA ASP A 48 7.79 9.04 16.83
C ASP A 48 8.29 9.72 15.53
N ILE A 49 8.02 9.10 14.37
CA ILE A 49 8.43 9.62 13.06
C ILE A 49 7.20 10.04 12.29
N SER A 50 6.86 11.32 12.35
CA SER A 50 5.80 11.86 11.50
C SER A 50 6.19 11.75 10.02
N PRO A 51 5.41 11.03 9.20
CA PRO A 51 5.71 10.85 7.78
C PRO A 51 5.70 12.17 7.00
N VAL A 52 4.95 13.18 7.49
CA VAL A 52 4.77 14.47 6.80
C VAL A 52 6.05 15.31 6.79
N PHE A 53 6.91 15.17 7.80
CA PHE A 53 8.12 15.99 7.93
C PHE A 53 9.39 15.34 7.37
N ARG A 54 9.33 14.12 6.86
CA ARG A 54 10.50 13.38 6.35
C ARG A 54 10.41 12.94 4.90
N ILE A 55 9.57 13.58 4.11
CA ILE A 55 9.50 13.44 2.66
C ILE A 55 10.83 13.73 1.91
N PRO A 56 11.86 14.42 2.45
CA PRO A 56 13.12 14.56 1.75
C PRO A 56 13.88 13.25 1.54
N GLN A 57 13.49 12.16 2.18
CA GLN A 57 14.15 10.86 1.96
C GLN A 57 13.54 10.11 0.77
N LEU A 58 13.57 10.74 -0.39
CA LEU A 58 13.39 10.10 -1.71
C LEU A 58 14.40 8.97 -1.99
N ASN A 59 15.14 8.54 -0.98
CA ASN A 59 16.10 7.46 -1.04
C ASN A 59 15.56 6.10 -0.57
N LEU A 60 14.26 6.00 -0.25
CA LEU A 60 13.65 4.76 0.26
C LEU A 60 13.68 3.59 -0.73
N PHE A 61 13.94 3.86 -2.00
CA PHE A 61 14.12 2.85 -3.02
C PHE A 61 15.59 2.53 -3.32
N ASN A 62 16.54 3.24 -2.70
CA ASN A 62 17.96 2.89 -2.78
C ASN A 62 18.29 1.86 -1.70
N THR A 63 19.09 0.89 -2.07
CA THR A 63 19.68 -0.04 -1.12
C THR A 63 21.16 0.31 -0.91
N PRO A 64 21.81 -0.21 0.14
CA PRO A 64 23.26 -0.07 0.31
C PRO A 64 24.07 -0.71 -0.81
N LEU A 65 23.45 -1.58 -1.60
CA LEU A 65 24.11 -2.25 -2.72
C LEU A 65 23.95 -1.42 -4.00
N SER A 66 25.05 -1.22 -4.72
CA SER A 66 25.02 -0.55 -6.02
C SER A 66 24.17 -1.33 -7.02
N ASN A 67 23.38 -0.63 -7.82
CA ASN A 67 22.52 -1.19 -8.86
C ASN A 67 21.36 -2.09 -8.33
N LEU A 68 21.11 -2.11 -7.02
CA LEU A 68 19.95 -2.75 -6.43
C LEU A 68 18.98 -1.70 -5.91
N HIS A 69 17.74 -1.74 -6.36
CA HIS A 69 16.70 -0.80 -5.98
C HIS A 69 15.48 -1.54 -5.44
N ALA A 70 14.78 -0.93 -4.49
CA ALA A 70 13.53 -1.45 -3.95
C ALA A 70 12.35 -0.74 -4.59
N ALA A 71 11.33 -1.49 -5.00
CA ALA A 71 10.05 -0.96 -5.48
C ALA A 71 8.90 -1.75 -4.85
N GLY A 72 7.70 -1.17 -4.83
CA GLY A 72 6.51 -1.81 -4.29
C GLY A 72 6.15 -1.34 -2.90
N HIS A 73 5.35 -2.15 -2.20
CA HIS A 73 4.77 -1.85 -0.90
C HIS A 73 5.76 -1.53 0.23
N TYR A 74 6.97 -2.05 0.12
CA TYR A 74 8.01 -1.95 1.15
C TYR A 74 9.08 -0.91 0.82
N SER A 75 8.80 0.01 -0.11
CA SER A 75 9.77 0.99 -0.55
C SER A 75 9.38 2.43 -0.17
N LEU A 76 8.72 3.15 -1.06
CA LEU A 76 8.49 4.59 -0.93
C LEU A 76 7.45 4.95 0.13
N TRP A 77 6.34 4.22 0.17
CA TRP A 77 5.22 4.49 1.06
C TRP A 77 4.53 3.18 1.43
N PRO A 78 4.36 2.88 2.72
CA PRO A 78 3.77 1.62 3.13
C PRO A 78 2.27 1.60 2.86
N GLY A 79 1.87 0.91 1.82
CA GLY A 79 0.48 0.63 1.53
C GLY A 79 -0.09 1.31 0.28
N GLY A 80 -1.07 0.63 -0.28
CA GLY A 80 -1.82 1.07 -1.44
C GLY A 80 -1.18 0.75 -2.80
N VAL A 81 -2.03 0.46 -3.76
CA VAL A 81 -1.61 0.13 -5.13
C VAL A 81 -0.93 1.31 -5.81
N ILE A 82 -1.45 2.53 -5.57
CA ILE A 82 -0.92 3.77 -6.18
C ILE A 82 0.52 4.02 -5.74
N SER A 83 0.83 3.87 -4.45
CA SER A 83 2.19 4.07 -3.93
C SER A 83 3.16 3.02 -4.44
N ALA A 84 2.71 1.77 -4.56
CA ALA A 84 3.51 0.70 -5.14
C ALA A 84 3.81 0.96 -6.62
N ALA A 85 2.83 1.36 -7.41
CA ALA A 85 2.99 1.72 -8.82
C ALA A 85 3.92 2.95 -8.99
N LEU A 86 3.73 3.99 -8.15
CA LEU A 86 4.59 5.17 -8.17
C LEU A 86 6.04 4.80 -7.86
N SER A 87 6.29 3.98 -6.86
CA SER A 87 7.65 3.55 -6.52
C SER A 87 8.32 2.80 -7.68
N GLY A 88 7.59 1.93 -8.38
CA GLY A 88 8.07 1.25 -9.57
C GLY A 88 8.45 2.24 -10.69
N ARG A 89 7.59 3.24 -10.94
CA ARG A 89 7.88 4.30 -11.92
C ARG A 89 9.14 5.09 -11.58
N LEU A 90 9.30 5.48 -10.30
CA LEU A 90 10.48 6.25 -9.87
C LEU A 90 11.77 5.46 -10.04
N VAL A 91 11.75 4.18 -9.68
CA VAL A 91 12.89 3.27 -9.88
C VAL A 91 13.20 3.08 -11.36
N ALA A 92 12.17 2.85 -12.19
CA ALA A 92 12.36 2.70 -13.64
C ALA A 92 12.98 3.95 -14.28
N ASN A 93 12.49 5.14 -13.94
CA ASN A 93 13.10 6.39 -14.41
C ASN A 93 14.54 6.54 -13.96
N LYS A 94 14.84 6.19 -12.71
CA LYS A 94 16.21 6.23 -12.19
C LYS A 94 17.16 5.29 -12.95
N VAL A 95 16.73 4.04 -13.15
CA VAL A 95 17.53 3.04 -13.89
C VAL A 95 17.76 3.48 -15.35
N ALA A 96 16.75 4.13 -15.96
CA ALA A 96 16.83 4.68 -17.31
C ALA A 96 17.61 6.01 -17.40
N GLY A 97 18.18 6.51 -16.32
CA GLY A 97 18.89 7.80 -16.28
C GLY A 97 17.99 9.03 -16.51
N ARG A 98 16.67 8.87 -16.34
CA ARG A 98 15.69 9.94 -16.49
C ARG A 98 15.48 10.70 -15.18
N LYS A 99 14.94 11.93 -15.26
CA LYS A 99 14.46 12.61 -14.05
C LYS A 99 13.33 11.79 -13.39
N MET A 100 13.36 11.68 -12.06
CA MET A 100 12.46 10.79 -11.32
C MET A 100 10.97 11.01 -11.64
N LEU A 101 10.55 12.24 -11.82
CA LEU A 101 9.17 12.61 -12.14
C LEU A 101 8.91 12.85 -13.64
N SER A 102 9.82 12.41 -14.52
CA SER A 102 9.58 12.50 -15.97
C SER A 102 8.32 11.74 -16.37
N PRO A 103 7.54 12.26 -17.32
CA PRO A 103 6.45 11.50 -17.93
C PRO A 103 6.97 10.16 -18.49
N LEU A 104 6.09 9.16 -18.53
CA LEU A 104 6.36 7.95 -19.30
C LEU A 104 6.13 8.31 -20.78
N GLU A 105 7.21 8.44 -21.54
CA GLU A 105 7.13 8.60 -22.98
C GLU A 105 6.86 7.23 -23.60
N GLY A 106 5.84 7.12 -24.44
CA GLY A 106 5.59 5.93 -25.25
C GLY A 106 4.54 4.94 -24.74
N VAL A 107 3.58 5.41 -23.91
CA VAL A 107 2.35 4.65 -23.62
C VAL A 107 1.16 5.37 -24.22
#